data_c83b109408d77f350746635a41cb2f91
#
_entry.id   c83b109408d77f350746635a41cb2f91
#
_cell.length_a   1.000
_cell.length_b   1.000
_cell.length_c   1.000
_cell.angle_alpha   90.00
_cell.angle_beta   90.00
_cell.angle_gamma   90.00
#
_symmetry.space_group_name_H-M   'P 1'
#
loop_
_entity.id
_entity.type
_entity.pdbx_description
1 polymer ?
#
loop_
_entity_poly.entity_id
_entity_poly.type
_entity_poly.pdbx_seq_one_letter_code
_entity_poly.pdbx_strand_id
1 'polypeptide(L)'
;MNTSDTLRRLGKIGAFAFSVTVFAACAAPDDSATTQSSGAPAANVPTTTAAPIVSPTLLDAGTYPTAPRPPLGNAGDPRIGATTDAQHLADFVIGPWEADEALITPYLATYYLLDSAGSLMQFAPETVAQQAGRHGFVNGFASARQVTDKTVMMNAVFRFPDPAAATAAAGDMNSGAAAQAIRGATPTPAVIPGHPEAAASTYPFTPHESDKEWAVIRSFAPHGPYVFMQLVQSVDGFDAAAALVRKAIEVQGPRIDEFRPAPADALAEVPLDPTGLLARTLPVSGSAVPTKNAVYTRRGAVHFQSNPIASKTLFTDTGVTAVAMALTNVYEAKSPGLASMVVGSFSKEVTAQGAAPAEPVPALPDSHCSVRGKAFYCVAAAGRYAVEVNAESLPQAHQQMAAQYILLTAG
;
A
#
# COMPACT_ATOMS: atom_id res chain seq x y z
N MET A 1 37.81 -1.11 -11.97
CA MET A 1 36.71 -2.06 -12.26
C MET A 1 35.47 -1.18 -12.44
N ASN A 2 34.85 -1.21 -13.60
CA ASN A 2 33.88 -0.22 -14.07
C ASN A 2 32.49 -0.41 -13.42
N THR A 3 31.98 0.63 -12.81
CA THR A 3 30.65 0.74 -12.17
C THR A 3 29.47 0.72 -13.16
N SER A 4 29.72 0.50 -14.45
CA SER A 4 28.69 0.51 -15.51
C SER A 4 27.94 -0.82 -15.71
N ASP A 5 28.40 -1.90 -15.11
CA ASP A 5 27.83 -3.25 -15.35
C ASP A 5 26.75 -3.67 -14.34
N THR A 6 26.63 -2.98 -13.21
CA THR A 6 25.65 -3.35 -12.17
C THR A 6 24.24 -2.86 -12.51
N LEU A 7 24.08 -1.82 -13.32
CA LEU A 7 22.78 -1.25 -13.73
C LEU A 7 22.11 -2.02 -14.87
N ARG A 8 22.82 -2.93 -15.54
CA ARG A 8 22.23 -3.75 -16.63
C ARG A 8 21.51 -5.00 -16.20
N ARG A 9 21.62 -5.41 -14.95
CA ARG A 9 20.97 -6.65 -14.43
C ARG A 9 19.62 -6.45 -13.72
N LEU A 10 19.19 -5.21 -13.49
CA LEU A 10 17.89 -4.86 -12.89
C LEU A 10 16.77 -4.63 -13.91
N GLY A 11 17.01 -4.88 -15.18
CA GLY A 11 16.12 -4.58 -16.29
C GLY A 11 15.12 -5.65 -16.70
N LYS A 12 14.67 -6.55 -15.82
CA LYS A 12 13.62 -7.55 -16.15
C LYS A 12 12.65 -7.84 -15.00
N ILE A 13 12.22 -6.84 -14.27
CA ILE A 13 10.97 -6.94 -13.50
C ILE A 13 9.98 -6.06 -14.25
N GLY A 14 9.04 -6.69 -14.95
CA GLY A 14 8.07 -6.04 -15.80
C GLY A 14 7.21 -5.05 -15.01
N ALA A 15 7.50 -3.77 -15.15
CA ALA A 15 6.60 -2.71 -14.77
C ALA A 15 5.50 -2.67 -15.85
N PHE A 16 4.31 -3.20 -15.53
CA PHE A 16 3.14 -3.00 -16.38
C PHE A 16 2.63 -1.58 -16.13
N ALA A 17 3.01 -0.68 -17.02
CA ALA A 17 2.39 0.64 -17.13
C ALA A 17 1.03 0.48 -17.80
N PHE A 18 -0.03 0.93 -17.13
CA PHE A 18 -1.38 1.00 -17.68
C PHE A 18 -1.65 2.40 -18.20
N SER A 19 -1.81 2.53 -19.50
CA SER A 19 -2.38 3.73 -20.10
C SER A 19 -3.90 3.61 -20.10
N VAL A 20 -4.57 4.49 -19.36
CA VAL A 20 -6.04 4.63 -19.39
C VAL A 20 -6.38 5.78 -20.32
N THR A 21 -7.00 5.47 -21.44
CA THR A 21 -7.60 6.46 -22.34
C THR A 21 -9.02 6.75 -21.85
N VAL A 22 -9.28 7.96 -21.38
CA VAL A 22 -10.60 8.42 -20.96
C VAL A 22 -11.30 8.99 -22.20
N PHE A 23 -12.39 8.36 -22.63
CA PHE A 23 -13.35 8.96 -23.58
C PHE A 23 -14.42 9.71 -22.78
N ALA A 24 -14.46 11.03 -22.93
CA ALA A 24 -15.55 11.86 -22.46
C ALA A 24 -16.69 11.81 -23.47
N ALA A 25 -17.86 11.32 -23.06
CA ALA A 25 -19.11 11.47 -23.81
C ALA A 25 -19.95 12.59 -23.19
N CYS A 26 -20.13 13.67 -23.93
CA CYS A 26 -21.07 14.74 -23.60
C CYS A 26 -22.50 14.28 -23.94
N ALA A 27 -23.43 14.41 -23.00
CA ALA A 27 -24.86 14.43 -23.27
C ALA A 27 -25.49 15.68 -22.63
N ALA A 28 -26.24 16.42 -23.41
CA ALA A 28 -26.93 17.66 -23.06
C ALA A 28 -28.26 17.40 -22.32
N PRO A 29 -28.79 18.39 -21.58
CA PRO A 29 -29.98 18.22 -20.76
C PRO A 29 -31.26 18.48 -21.55
N ASP A 30 -32.32 17.74 -21.25
CA ASP A 30 -33.69 18.09 -21.62
C ASP A 30 -34.51 18.42 -20.36
N ASP A 31 -35.06 19.62 -20.35
CA ASP A 31 -35.98 20.16 -19.36
C ASP A 31 -37.39 19.58 -19.58
N SER A 32 -38.02 19.05 -18.54
CA SER A 32 -39.50 19.14 -18.39
C SER A 32 -39.90 18.90 -16.95
N ALA A 33 -40.34 19.96 -16.31
CA ALA A 33 -40.95 19.98 -15.01
C ALA A 33 -42.32 19.31 -14.98
N THR A 34 -42.58 18.45 -14.00
CA THR A 34 -43.91 18.23 -13.46
C THR A 34 -43.84 17.89 -11.96
N THR A 35 -44.39 18.80 -11.20
CA THR A 35 -44.66 18.71 -9.77
C THR A 35 -45.70 17.66 -9.46
N GLN A 36 -45.39 16.66 -8.62
CA GLN A 36 -46.40 16.03 -7.77
C GLN A 36 -45.78 15.58 -6.43
N SER A 37 -46.38 16.12 -5.38
CA SER A 37 -46.19 15.78 -3.98
C SER A 37 -46.77 14.41 -3.70
N SER A 38 -46.01 13.55 -3.00
CA SER A 38 -46.53 12.74 -1.89
C SER A 38 -45.52 11.67 -1.44
N GLY A 39 -45.36 11.53 -0.11
CA GLY A 39 -44.98 10.29 0.59
C GLY A 39 -43.55 9.82 0.39
N ALA A 40 -42.67 10.12 1.32
CA ALA A 40 -41.37 9.42 1.41
C ALA A 40 -41.58 7.91 1.61
N PRO A 41 -41.08 7.04 0.71
CA PRO A 41 -40.99 5.63 1.02
C PRO A 41 -39.80 5.44 1.95
N ALA A 42 -40.01 4.68 3.02
CA ALA A 42 -38.93 4.18 3.86
C ALA A 42 -37.85 3.55 2.97
N ALA A 43 -36.60 4.01 3.14
CA ALA A 43 -35.47 3.45 2.45
C ALA A 43 -35.41 1.94 2.74
N ASN A 44 -35.73 1.11 1.74
CA ASN A 44 -35.44 -0.30 1.76
C ASN A 44 -33.91 -0.45 1.79
N VAL A 45 -33.35 -0.65 2.98
CA VAL A 45 -32.01 -1.18 3.13
C VAL A 45 -32.03 -2.56 2.46
N PRO A 46 -31.27 -2.80 1.40
CA PRO A 46 -31.23 -4.13 0.79
C PRO A 46 -30.75 -5.12 1.86
N THR A 47 -31.61 -6.04 2.24
CA THR A 47 -31.23 -7.15 3.11
C THR A 47 -30.31 -8.04 2.27
N THR A 48 -29.00 -7.79 2.33
CA THR A 48 -28.00 -8.60 1.65
C THR A 48 -27.97 -9.96 2.36
N THR A 49 -28.63 -10.95 1.79
CA THR A 49 -28.63 -12.32 2.30
C THR A 49 -27.19 -12.83 2.23
N ALA A 50 -26.66 -13.29 3.37
CA ALA A 50 -25.32 -13.90 3.40
C ALA A 50 -25.30 -15.13 2.49
N ALA A 51 -24.22 -15.30 1.71
CA ALA A 51 -24.03 -16.51 0.92
C ALA A 51 -24.05 -17.75 1.81
N PRO A 52 -24.67 -18.85 1.37
CA PRO A 52 -24.74 -20.09 2.16
C PRO A 52 -23.33 -20.64 2.38
N ILE A 53 -23.06 -21.15 3.59
CA ILE A 53 -21.79 -21.81 3.90
C ILE A 53 -21.73 -23.12 3.14
N VAL A 54 -20.72 -23.29 2.30
CA VAL A 54 -20.47 -24.50 1.53
C VAL A 54 -19.76 -25.53 2.40
N SER A 55 -20.13 -26.81 2.25
CA SER A 55 -19.46 -27.90 2.98
C SER A 55 -17.98 -28.00 2.56
N PRO A 56 -17.03 -27.98 3.50
CA PRO A 56 -15.60 -28.13 3.21
C PRO A 56 -15.25 -29.38 2.41
N THR A 57 -16.01 -30.46 2.56
CA THR A 57 -15.78 -31.75 1.88
C THR A 57 -16.01 -31.69 0.35
N LEU A 58 -16.66 -30.66 -0.15
CA LEU A 58 -16.92 -30.45 -1.56
C LEU A 58 -15.79 -29.64 -2.27
N LEU A 59 -14.87 -29.09 -1.49
CA LEU A 59 -13.81 -28.18 -1.99
C LEU A 59 -12.50 -28.93 -2.18
N ASP A 60 -11.85 -28.75 -3.32
CA ASP A 60 -10.51 -29.26 -3.60
C ASP A 60 -9.45 -28.22 -3.15
N ALA A 61 -8.86 -28.45 -2.00
CA ALA A 61 -7.78 -27.62 -1.46
C ALA A 61 -6.39 -28.02 -1.98
N GLY A 62 -6.27 -29.04 -2.81
CA GLY A 62 -4.99 -29.59 -3.25
C GLY A 62 -4.09 -29.96 -2.07
N THR A 63 -2.86 -29.46 -2.09
CA THR A 63 -1.88 -29.67 -1.01
C THR A 63 -1.80 -28.51 0.00
N TYR A 64 -2.67 -27.50 -0.14
CA TYR A 64 -2.68 -26.36 0.77
C TYR A 64 -3.25 -26.73 2.13
N PRO A 65 -2.74 -26.12 3.23
CA PRO A 65 -3.25 -26.37 4.58
C PRO A 65 -4.71 -25.93 4.71
N THR A 66 -5.51 -26.71 5.42
CA THR A 66 -6.94 -26.47 5.67
C THR A 66 -7.26 -26.31 7.15
N ALA A 67 -6.27 -26.41 8.03
CA ALA A 67 -6.39 -26.15 9.46
C ALA A 67 -5.62 -24.87 9.83
N PRO A 68 -6.19 -23.99 10.68
CA PRO A 68 -5.50 -22.81 11.17
C PRO A 68 -4.17 -23.17 11.87
N ARG A 69 -3.19 -22.30 11.73
CA ARG A 69 -1.94 -22.42 12.49
C ARG A 69 -2.19 -22.11 13.97
N PRO A 70 -1.36 -22.64 14.89
CA PRO A 70 -1.33 -22.14 16.25
C PRO A 70 -1.10 -20.62 16.30
N PRO A 71 -1.43 -19.93 17.41
CA PRO A 71 -1.09 -18.53 17.59
C PRO A 71 0.41 -18.30 17.28
N LEU A 72 0.70 -17.26 16.49
CA LEU A 72 2.06 -17.06 15.94
C LEU A 72 3.05 -16.53 16.99
N GLY A 73 2.57 -16.05 18.15
CA GLY A 73 3.42 -15.49 19.20
C GLY A 73 4.09 -14.18 18.81
N ASN A 74 5.26 -13.95 19.38
CA ASN A 74 6.07 -12.76 19.15
C ASN A 74 7.16 -13.06 18.11
N ALA A 75 7.82 -12.00 17.63
CA ALA A 75 8.85 -12.07 16.59
C ALA A 75 10.05 -12.97 16.97
N GLY A 76 10.47 -12.96 18.25
CA GLY A 76 11.57 -13.77 18.75
C GLY A 76 12.97 -13.37 18.26
N ASP A 77 13.04 -12.61 17.16
CA ASP A 77 14.27 -12.04 16.60
C ASP A 77 14.06 -10.54 16.35
N PRO A 78 15.00 -9.66 16.76
CA PRO A 78 14.85 -8.21 16.58
C PRO A 78 14.68 -7.76 15.13
N ARG A 79 15.23 -8.48 14.14
CA ARG A 79 15.06 -8.13 12.71
C ARG A 79 13.66 -8.47 12.22
N ILE A 80 13.12 -9.61 12.66
CA ILE A 80 11.72 -9.96 12.36
C ILE A 80 10.81 -8.93 13.03
N GLY A 81 11.10 -8.55 14.27
CA GLY A 81 10.38 -7.51 15.00
C GLY A 81 10.46 -6.15 14.33
N ALA A 82 11.62 -5.74 13.80
CA ALA A 82 11.75 -4.49 13.04
C ALA A 82 10.88 -4.51 11.77
N THR A 83 10.82 -5.64 11.06
CA THR A 83 9.95 -5.83 9.91
C THR A 83 8.47 -5.73 10.32
N THR A 84 8.07 -6.40 11.39
CA THR A 84 6.69 -6.39 11.89
C THR A 84 6.28 -4.99 12.40
N ASP A 85 7.17 -4.30 13.11
CA ASP A 85 6.93 -2.92 13.57
C ASP A 85 6.79 -1.95 12.38
N ALA A 86 7.57 -2.15 11.28
CA ALA A 86 7.41 -1.41 10.04
C ALA A 86 6.08 -1.71 9.32
N GLN A 87 5.57 -2.96 9.42
CA GLN A 87 4.23 -3.31 8.93
C GLN A 87 3.16 -2.56 9.71
N HIS A 88 3.27 -2.49 11.04
CA HIS A 88 2.37 -1.70 11.89
C HIS A 88 2.49 -0.19 11.62
N LEU A 89 3.70 0.32 11.36
CA LEU A 89 3.94 1.73 11.01
C LEU A 89 3.16 2.15 9.75
N ALA A 90 2.90 1.24 8.80
CA ALA A 90 2.12 1.54 7.60
C ALA A 90 0.73 2.13 7.90
N ASP A 91 0.11 1.78 9.03
CA ASP A 91 -1.17 2.33 9.47
C ASP A 91 -1.09 3.82 9.84
N PHE A 92 0.11 4.34 10.08
CA PHE A 92 0.38 5.69 10.56
C PHE A 92 1.18 6.53 9.56
N VAL A 93 1.49 5.99 8.40
CA VAL A 93 2.06 6.75 7.28
C VAL A 93 0.93 7.22 6.38
N ILE A 94 0.91 8.51 6.03
CA ILE A 94 -0.07 9.00 5.06
C ILE A 94 0.27 8.53 3.65
N GLY A 95 -0.76 8.16 2.88
CA GLY A 95 -0.58 7.98 1.45
C GLY A 95 -0.58 9.32 0.71
N PRO A 96 0.08 9.43 -0.46
CA PRO A 96 0.10 10.66 -1.25
C PRO A 96 -1.29 11.23 -1.54
N TRP A 97 -2.31 10.38 -1.68
CA TRP A 97 -3.72 10.80 -1.89
C TRP A 97 -4.33 11.53 -0.69
N GLU A 98 -3.71 11.48 0.49
CA GLU A 98 -4.16 12.24 1.66
C GLU A 98 -3.61 13.68 1.65
N ALA A 99 -2.55 13.94 0.90
CA ALA A 99 -2.05 15.28 0.64
C ALA A 99 -2.69 15.91 -0.60
N ASP A 100 -2.91 15.13 -1.65
CA ASP A 100 -3.61 15.51 -2.89
C ASP A 100 -4.39 14.31 -3.44
N GLU A 101 -5.72 14.38 -3.45
CA GLU A 101 -6.62 13.29 -3.85
C GLU A 101 -6.42 12.82 -5.31
N ALA A 102 -5.76 13.60 -6.14
CA ALA A 102 -5.40 13.20 -7.51
C ALA A 102 -4.23 12.20 -7.56
N LEU A 103 -3.44 12.09 -6.49
CA LEU A 103 -2.28 11.19 -6.41
C LEU A 103 -2.70 9.75 -6.09
N ILE A 104 -3.35 9.08 -7.02
CA ILE A 104 -3.86 7.70 -6.85
C ILE A 104 -3.17 6.69 -7.76
N THR A 105 -2.61 7.11 -8.90
CA THR A 105 -1.96 6.20 -9.84
C THR A 105 -0.67 5.62 -9.24
N PRO A 106 -0.44 4.30 -9.33
CA PRO A 106 0.80 3.68 -8.87
C PRO A 106 2.06 4.34 -9.46
N TYR A 107 3.10 4.47 -8.65
CA TYR A 107 4.42 4.94 -9.07
C TYR A 107 5.51 4.00 -8.55
N LEU A 108 6.41 3.53 -9.42
CA LEU A 108 7.44 2.53 -9.12
C LEU A 108 6.83 1.31 -8.39
N ALA A 109 7.41 0.90 -7.26
CA ALA A 109 6.87 -0.18 -6.44
C ALA A 109 5.63 0.22 -5.62
N THR A 110 5.25 1.51 -5.64
CA THR A 110 4.06 2.06 -4.97
C THR A 110 4.17 2.13 -3.44
N TYR A 111 4.80 1.16 -2.80
CA TYR A 111 5.03 1.11 -1.36
C TYR A 111 6.34 0.38 -1.07
N TYR A 112 6.96 0.73 0.06
CA TYR A 112 8.23 0.13 0.51
C TYR A 112 8.17 -0.10 2.01
N LEU A 113 8.43 -1.32 2.43
CA LEU A 113 8.68 -1.65 3.81
C LEU A 113 10.20 -1.64 4.03
N LEU A 114 10.64 -0.91 5.03
CA LEU A 114 12.03 -0.59 5.26
C LEU A 114 12.45 -1.22 6.59
N ASP A 115 13.00 -2.41 6.53
CA ASP A 115 13.45 -3.20 7.69
C ASP A 115 14.90 -2.92 8.08
N SER A 116 15.61 -2.13 7.28
CA SER A 116 17.00 -1.75 7.47
C SER A 116 17.33 -0.48 6.71
N ALA A 117 18.39 0.22 7.09
CA ALA A 117 18.88 1.39 6.36
C ALA A 117 19.23 1.06 4.88
N GLY A 118 19.70 -0.15 4.62
CA GLY A 118 19.98 -0.63 3.25
C GLY A 118 18.75 -0.64 2.35
N SER A 119 17.55 -0.85 2.91
CA SER A 119 16.30 -0.85 2.15
C SER A 119 15.98 0.51 1.52
N LEU A 120 16.55 1.62 2.03
CA LEU A 120 16.41 2.96 1.45
C LEU A 120 16.99 3.08 0.04
N MET A 121 17.96 2.24 -0.32
CA MET A 121 18.57 2.22 -1.67
C MET A 121 17.58 1.85 -2.78
N GLN A 122 16.39 1.37 -2.45
CA GLN A 122 15.32 1.11 -3.41
C GLN A 122 14.80 2.39 -4.08
N PHE A 123 14.95 3.57 -3.44
CA PHE A 123 14.45 4.84 -3.96
C PHE A 123 15.32 6.07 -3.60
N ALA A 124 16.38 5.89 -2.85
CA ALA A 124 17.28 6.95 -2.43
C ALA A 124 18.74 6.62 -2.77
N PRO A 125 19.63 7.61 -2.90
CA PRO A 125 21.07 7.37 -3.04
C PRO A 125 21.63 6.57 -1.87
N GLU A 126 22.68 5.80 -2.13
CA GLU A 126 23.40 5.02 -1.11
C GLU A 126 23.86 5.88 0.07
N THR A 127 24.28 7.13 -0.20
CA THR A 127 24.69 8.09 0.83
C THR A 127 23.57 8.35 1.85
N VAL A 128 22.31 8.41 1.43
CA VAL A 128 21.15 8.55 2.34
C VAL A 128 21.02 7.32 3.25
N ALA A 129 21.14 6.12 2.68
CA ALA A 129 21.10 4.87 3.45
C ALA A 129 22.26 4.78 4.47
N GLN A 130 23.47 5.20 4.06
CA GLN A 130 24.63 5.24 4.95
C GLN A 130 24.41 6.21 6.11
N GLN A 131 23.91 7.42 5.85
CA GLN A 131 23.63 8.38 6.92
C GLN A 131 22.53 7.89 7.87
N ALA A 132 21.43 7.35 7.33
CA ALA A 132 20.40 6.75 8.16
C ALA A 132 20.96 5.64 9.08
N GLY A 133 21.83 4.76 8.54
CA GLY A 133 22.46 3.71 9.31
C GLY A 133 23.40 4.22 10.42
N ARG A 134 24.14 5.31 10.17
CA ARG A 134 25.01 5.94 11.19
C ARG A 134 24.24 6.47 12.41
N HIS A 135 22.98 6.90 12.20
CA HIS A 135 22.12 7.41 13.26
C HIS A 135 21.20 6.33 13.86
N GLY A 136 21.46 5.04 13.56
CA GLY A 136 20.74 3.93 14.17
C GLY A 136 19.32 3.75 13.60
N PHE A 137 19.12 3.90 12.28
CA PHE A 137 17.85 3.61 11.62
C PHE A 137 17.24 2.30 12.11
N VAL A 138 16.02 2.33 12.60
CA VAL A 138 15.30 1.16 13.15
C VAL A 138 14.50 0.49 12.04
N ASN A 139 13.54 1.21 11.47
CA ASN A 139 12.67 0.76 10.38
C ASN A 139 11.94 1.94 9.73
N GLY A 140 11.10 1.66 8.74
CA GLY A 140 10.29 2.68 8.10
C GLY A 140 9.27 2.10 7.14
N PHE A 141 8.40 2.98 6.64
CA PHE A 141 7.46 2.68 5.57
C PHE A 141 7.36 3.87 4.61
N ALA A 142 7.19 3.57 3.32
CA ALA A 142 7.01 4.59 2.29
C ALA A 142 5.86 4.23 1.35
N SER A 143 5.16 5.27 0.87
CA SER A 143 4.09 5.17 -0.12
C SER A 143 4.31 6.17 -1.25
N ALA A 144 4.15 5.72 -2.49
CA ALA A 144 4.42 6.53 -3.69
C ALA A 144 3.27 6.45 -4.69
N ARG A 145 2.82 7.60 -5.17
CA ARG A 145 1.77 7.72 -6.19
C ARG A 145 2.08 8.88 -7.13
N GLN A 146 1.35 8.93 -8.23
CA GLN A 146 1.51 9.99 -9.22
C GLN A 146 0.16 10.44 -9.80
N VAL A 147 0.17 11.63 -10.35
CA VAL A 147 -0.69 12.05 -11.45
C VAL A 147 0.19 11.94 -12.69
N THR A 148 -0.17 11.06 -13.61
CA THR A 148 0.63 10.73 -14.79
C THR A 148 1.04 12.01 -15.54
N ASP A 149 2.33 12.14 -15.86
CA ASP A 149 2.94 13.24 -16.60
C ASP A 149 2.77 14.64 -15.95
N LYS A 150 2.41 14.68 -14.66
CA LYS A 150 2.18 15.93 -13.95
C LYS A 150 2.89 16.01 -12.60
N THR A 151 2.63 15.07 -11.70
CA THR A 151 3.13 15.13 -10.33
C THR A 151 3.44 13.72 -9.82
N VAL A 152 4.57 13.55 -9.16
CA VAL A 152 4.95 12.36 -8.43
C VAL A 152 5.13 12.75 -6.96
N MET A 153 4.64 11.93 -6.07
CA MET A 153 4.93 12.07 -4.65
C MET A 153 5.24 10.72 -4.02
N MET A 154 6.31 10.68 -3.26
CA MET A 154 6.61 9.66 -2.28
C MET A 154 6.61 10.31 -0.90
N ASN A 155 5.87 9.73 0.04
CA ASN A 155 5.93 10.07 1.45
C ASN A 155 6.44 8.86 2.23
N ALA A 156 7.43 9.08 3.10
CA ALA A 156 8.01 8.05 3.93
C ALA A 156 8.17 8.53 5.37
N VAL A 157 8.09 7.60 6.30
CA VAL A 157 8.44 7.80 7.71
C VAL A 157 9.55 6.83 8.08
N PHE A 158 10.64 7.36 8.61
CA PHE A 158 11.79 6.62 9.11
C PHE A 158 11.85 6.73 10.62
N ARG A 159 12.05 5.63 11.31
CA ARG A 159 12.16 5.58 12.76
C ARG A 159 13.61 5.49 13.19
N PHE A 160 13.96 6.27 14.21
CA PHE A 160 15.26 6.30 14.88
C PHE A 160 15.11 5.99 16.36
N PRO A 161 16.22 5.71 17.09
CA PRO A 161 16.16 5.37 18.52
C PRO A 161 15.54 6.47 19.39
N ASP A 162 15.84 7.72 19.06
CA ASP A 162 15.42 8.89 19.84
C ASP A 162 15.32 10.16 18.97
N PRO A 163 14.74 11.27 19.49
CA PRO A 163 14.58 12.51 18.75
C PRO A 163 15.90 13.18 18.34
N ALA A 164 16.99 13.02 19.11
CA ALA A 164 18.27 13.61 18.78
C ALA A 164 18.91 12.92 17.58
N ALA A 165 18.83 11.58 17.53
CA ALA A 165 19.24 10.77 16.41
C ALA A 165 18.44 11.11 15.14
N ALA A 166 17.11 11.27 15.25
CA ALA A 166 16.26 11.65 14.13
C ALA A 166 16.60 13.03 13.57
N THR A 167 16.82 14.01 14.45
CA THR A 167 17.19 15.38 14.02
C THR A 167 18.55 15.40 13.31
N ALA A 168 19.56 14.72 13.85
CA ALA A 168 20.87 14.61 13.21
C ALA A 168 20.77 13.86 11.86
N ALA A 169 20.01 12.76 11.83
CA ALA A 169 19.78 11.98 10.61
C ALA A 169 19.15 12.82 9.51
N ALA A 170 18.16 13.66 9.80
CA ALA A 170 17.49 14.50 8.81
C ALA A 170 18.47 15.41 8.07
N GLY A 171 19.35 16.11 8.81
CA GLY A 171 20.39 16.98 8.24
C GLY A 171 21.41 16.21 7.40
N ASP A 172 21.94 15.11 7.94
CA ASP A 172 22.98 14.31 7.30
C ASP A 172 22.46 13.56 6.06
N MET A 173 21.22 13.05 6.11
CA MET A 173 20.56 12.42 4.94
C MET A 173 20.35 13.44 3.81
N ASN A 174 19.92 14.69 4.13
CA ASN A 174 19.81 15.73 3.11
C ASN A 174 21.17 16.08 2.51
N SER A 175 22.19 16.25 3.34
CA SER A 175 23.56 16.50 2.90
C SER A 175 24.08 15.37 2.01
N GLY A 176 23.83 14.11 2.40
CA GLY A 176 24.18 12.95 1.60
C GLY A 176 23.42 12.88 0.27
N ALA A 177 22.13 13.26 0.25
CA ALA A 177 21.35 13.32 -0.98
C ALA A 177 21.83 14.42 -1.92
N ALA A 178 22.24 15.58 -1.40
CA ALA A 178 22.69 16.72 -2.15
C ALA A 178 24.15 16.62 -2.64
N ALA A 179 24.95 15.72 -2.07
CA ALA A 179 26.36 15.56 -2.40
C ALA A 179 26.62 15.00 -3.80
N GLN A 180 25.61 14.42 -4.43
CA GLN A 180 25.74 13.78 -5.74
C GLN A 180 24.91 14.52 -6.79
N ALA A 181 25.54 14.80 -7.94
CA ALA A 181 24.80 15.28 -9.10
C ALA A 181 23.81 14.20 -9.57
N ILE A 182 22.56 14.57 -9.78
CA ILE A 182 21.50 13.69 -10.25
C ILE A 182 21.23 14.04 -11.71
N ARG A 183 21.58 13.12 -12.62
CA ARG A 183 21.45 13.31 -14.07
C ARG A 183 22.07 14.64 -14.58
N GLY A 184 23.22 15.03 -14.01
CA GLY A 184 23.95 16.24 -14.37
C GLY A 184 23.50 17.51 -13.63
N ALA A 185 22.39 17.50 -12.90
CA ALA A 185 21.98 18.62 -12.06
C ALA A 185 22.56 18.48 -10.65
N THR A 186 23.13 19.54 -10.12
CA THR A 186 23.59 19.60 -8.71
C THR A 186 22.44 20.08 -7.85
N PRO A 187 22.01 19.30 -6.83
CA PRO A 187 20.97 19.73 -5.93
C PRO A 187 21.42 20.99 -5.14
N THR A 188 20.50 21.92 -4.95
CA THR A 188 20.70 23.14 -4.17
C THR A 188 19.77 23.15 -2.94
N PRO A 189 20.13 23.84 -1.85
CA PRO A 189 19.26 23.95 -0.68
C PRO A 189 17.89 24.52 -1.05
N ALA A 190 16.86 23.99 -0.43
CA ALA A 190 15.48 24.44 -0.57
C ALA A 190 14.87 24.74 0.80
N VAL A 191 13.90 25.67 0.83
CA VAL A 191 13.14 26.00 2.03
C VAL A 191 11.71 25.51 1.84
N ILE A 192 11.20 24.77 2.81
CA ILE A 192 9.82 24.34 2.83
C ILE A 192 8.99 25.37 3.62
N PRO A 193 8.00 26.02 2.97
CA PRO A 193 7.19 27.06 3.63
C PRO A 193 6.53 26.53 4.91
N GLY A 194 6.75 27.23 6.03
CA GLY A 194 6.20 26.85 7.35
C GLY A 194 6.97 25.77 8.11
N HIS A 195 7.99 25.15 7.49
CA HIS A 195 8.80 24.08 8.08
C HIS A 195 10.29 24.36 7.96
N PRO A 196 10.82 25.37 8.71
CA PRO A 196 12.25 25.71 8.69
C PRO A 196 13.14 24.60 9.25
N GLU A 197 12.58 23.67 10.03
CA GLU A 197 13.26 22.46 10.54
C GLU A 197 13.51 21.39 9.48
N ALA A 198 12.79 21.43 8.37
CA ALA A 198 12.94 20.46 7.30
C ALA A 198 14.20 20.76 6.48
N ALA A 199 15.17 19.85 6.53
CA ALA A 199 16.33 19.88 5.65
C ALA A 199 15.92 19.44 4.23
N ALA A 200 16.01 20.34 3.25
CA ALA A 200 15.55 20.03 1.90
C ALA A 200 16.52 20.47 0.82
N SER A 201 16.47 19.80 -0.31
CA SER A 201 17.20 20.14 -1.53
C SER A 201 16.31 20.02 -2.76
N THR A 202 16.62 20.80 -3.79
CA THR A 202 15.90 20.84 -5.06
C THR A 202 16.84 20.79 -6.25
N TYR A 203 16.37 20.24 -7.35
CA TYR A 203 17.06 20.25 -8.64
C TYR A 203 16.04 20.15 -9.78
N PRO A 204 16.35 20.73 -10.97
CA PRO A 204 15.56 20.50 -12.16
C PRO A 204 15.82 19.10 -12.73
N PHE A 205 14.80 18.52 -13.34
CA PHE A 205 14.88 17.23 -14.00
C PHE A 205 14.02 17.19 -15.24
N THR A 206 14.61 16.82 -16.38
CA THR A 206 13.87 16.56 -17.61
C THR A 206 13.97 15.09 -17.95
N PRO A 207 12.84 14.32 -17.95
CA PRO A 207 12.83 12.93 -18.39
C PRO A 207 13.30 12.83 -19.85
N HIS A 208 13.99 11.73 -20.20
CA HIS A 208 14.62 11.55 -21.52
C HIS A 208 13.63 11.62 -22.70
N GLU A 209 12.37 11.29 -22.46
CA GLU A 209 11.30 11.26 -23.48
C GLU A 209 10.29 12.40 -23.30
N SER A 210 10.66 13.46 -22.59
CA SER A 210 9.79 14.60 -22.29
C SER A 210 10.51 15.93 -22.53
N ASP A 211 9.80 16.89 -23.12
CA ASP A 211 10.27 18.28 -23.24
C ASP A 211 9.95 19.11 -22.00
N LYS A 212 9.29 18.53 -21.00
CA LYS A 212 8.89 19.22 -19.77
C LYS A 212 9.99 19.12 -18.72
N GLU A 213 10.38 20.26 -18.19
CA GLU A 213 11.22 20.32 -16.98
C GLU A 213 10.34 20.11 -15.75
N TRP A 214 10.82 19.27 -14.84
CA TRP A 214 10.20 18.97 -13.55
C TRP A 214 11.04 19.63 -12.44
N ALA A 215 10.41 20.29 -11.51
CA ALA A 215 11.03 20.63 -10.24
C ALA A 215 10.98 19.40 -9.33
N VAL A 216 12.13 19.02 -8.77
CA VAL A 216 12.24 17.92 -7.82
C VAL A 216 12.63 18.45 -6.47
N ILE A 217 11.91 18.11 -5.42
CA ILE A 217 12.25 18.39 -4.03
C ILE A 217 12.41 17.08 -3.28
N ARG A 218 13.51 16.98 -2.52
CA ARG A 218 13.69 15.98 -1.49
C ARG A 218 13.80 16.68 -0.14
N SER A 219 12.94 16.33 0.80
CA SER A 219 12.85 16.92 2.13
C SER A 219 12.99 15.85 3.20
N PHE A 220 13.61 16.21 4.33
CA PHE A 220 13.75 15.39 5.52
C PHE A 220 13.36 16.26 6.74
N ALA A 221 12.17 16.04 7.29
CA ALA A 221 11.64 16.80 8.42
C ALA A 221 11.68 15.93 9.69
N PRO A 222 12.44 16.33 10.73
CA PRO A 222 12.46 15.60 11.99
C PRO A 222 11.15 15.82 12.76
N HIS A 223 10.60 14.75 13.38
CA HIS A 223 9.42 14.80 14.22
C HIS A 223 9.51 13.75 15.33
N GLY A 224 9.86 14.17 16.56
CA GLY A 224 10.18 13.22 17.62
C GLY A 224 11.27 12.22 17.17
N PRO A 225 11.10 10.91 17.39
CA PRO A 225 12.05 9.89 16.95
C PRO A 225 11.90 9.52 15.46
N TYR A 226 11.18 10.32 14.68
CA TYR A 226 10.92 10.05 13.28
C TYR A 226 11.56 11.11 12.37
N VAL A 227 11.84 10.70 11.14
CA VAL A 227 12.11 11.62 10.02
C VAL A 227 11.07 11.36 8.94
N PHE A 228 10.34 12.39 8.55
CA PHE A 228 9.47 12.35 7.38
C PHE A 228 10.30 12.68 6.15
N MET A 229 10.32 11.81 5.16
CA MET A 229 10.95 12.08 3.89
C MET A 229 9.88 12.24 2.81
N GLN A 230 9.91 13.38 2.10
CA GLN A 230 9.12 13.57 0.90
C GLN A 230 10.05 13.65 -0.30
N LEU A 231 9.72 12.92 -1.37
CA LEU A 231 10.24 13.14 -2.70
C LEU A 231 9.08 13.57 -3.58
N VAL A 232 9.08 14.83 -4.00
CA VAL A 232 8.05 15.38 -4.87
C VAL A 232 8.68 15.84 -6.18
N GLN A 233 8.03 15.48 -7.29
CA GLN A 233 8.38 15.94 -8.63
C GLN A 233 7.14 16.58 -9.25
N SER A 234 7.27 17.78 -9.81
CA SER A 234 6.13 18.51 -10.40
C SER A 234 6.53 19.28 -11.65
N VAL A 235 5.71 19.20 -12.70
CA VAL A 235 5.83 20.06 -13.89
C VAL A 235 5.31 21.47 -13.64
N ASP A 236 4.52 21.67 -12.57
CA ASP A 236 3.99 22.97 -12.18
C ASP A 236 5.04 23.81 -11.39
N GLY A 237 6.28 23.33 -11.31
CA GLY A 237 7.43 24.05 -10.75
C GLY A 237 7.65 23.85 -9.25
N PHE A 238 8.63 24.59 -8.73
CA PHE A 238 9.10 24.48 -7.36
C PHE A 238 8.01 24.79 -6.32
N ASP A 239 7.25 25.89 -6.51
CA ASP A 239 6.26 26.32 -5.52
C ASP A 239 5.15 25.28 -5.33
N ALA A 240 4.70 24.65 -6.41
CA ALA A 240 3.72 23.57 -6.36
C ALA A 240 4.27 22.34 -5.63
N ALA A 241 5.52 21.96 -5.92
CA ALA A 241 6.18 20.86 -5.24
C ALA A 241 6.38 21.16 -3.74
N ALA A 242 6.82 22.37 -3.38
CA ALA A 242 7.04 22.79 -1.99
C ALA A 242 5.72 22.85 -1.19
N ALA A 243 4.63 23.32 -1.82
CA ALA A 243 3.31 23.33 -1.21
C ALA A 243 2.82 21.90 -0.88
N LEU A 244 3.07 20.93 -1.78
CA LEU A 244 2.72 19.54 -1.56
C LEU A 244 3.56 18.91 -0.44
N VAL A 245 4.88 19.18 -0.38
CA VAL A 245 5.74 18.77 0.74
C VAL A 245 5.21 19.31 2.06
N ARG A 246 4.93 20.63 2.12
CA ARG A 246 4.36 21.27 3.32
C ARG A 246 3.07 20.56 3.76
N LYS A 247 2.14 20.35 2.84
CA LYS A 247 0.87 19.69 3.13
C LYS A 247 1.07 18.27 3.67
N ALA A 248 2.03 17.52 3.12
CA ALA A 248 2.33 16.18 3.59
C ALA A 248 2.88 16.19 5.03
N ILE A 249 3.80 17.09 5.36
CA ILE A 249 4.34 17.20 6.72
C ILE A 249 3.21 17.55 7.71
N GLU A 250 2.35 18.52 7.37
CA GLU A 250 1.21 18.95 8.21
C GLU A 250 0.20 17.81 8.49
N VAL A 251 -0.05 16.93 7.53
CA VAL A 251 -0.98 15.79 7.70
C VAL A 251 -0.29 14.61 8.39
N GLN A 252 1.02 14.40 8.12
CA GLN A 252 1.78 13.29 8.67
C GLN A 252 2.02 13.43 10.18
N GLY A 253 2.30 14.64 10.69
CA GLY A 253 2.63 14.87 12.10
C GLY A 253 1.56 14.32 13.06
N PRO A 254 0.30 14.79 13.00
CA PRO A 254 -0.75 14.27 13.88
C PRO A 254 -1.00 12.76 13.71
N ARG A 255 -0.78 12.23 12.50
CA ARG A 255 -0.96 10.80 12.23
C ARG A 255 0.06 9.93 12.92
N ILE A 256 1.34 10.31 12.89
CA ILE A 256 2.41 9.52 13.53
C ILE A 256 2.36 9.63 15.05
N ASP A 257 1.80 10.72 15.60
CA ASP A 257 1.63 10.91 17.05
C ASP A 257 0.65 9.89 17.66
N GLU A 258 -0.19 9.24 16.83
CA GLU A 258 -1.05 8.13 17.24
C GLU A 258 -0.29 6.80 17.34
N PHE A 259 0.88 6.65 16.71
CA PHE A 259 1.64 5.39 16.69
C PHE A 259 2.26 5.11 18.06
N ARG A 260 2.21 3.84 18.46
CA ARG A 260 2.83 3.35 19.69
C ARG A 260 3.82 2.24 19.33
N PRO A 261 5.05 2.59 18.93
CA PRO A 261 6.06 1.61 18.54
C PRO A 261 6.51 0.77 19.71
N ALA A 262 6.94 -0.47 19.44
CA ALA A 262 7.70 -1.23 20.40
C ALA A 262 9.02 -0.49 20.74
N PRO A 263 9.53 -0.55 21.98
CA PRO A 263 10.87 -0.05 22.28
C PRO A 263 11.92 -0.66 21.34
N ALA A 264 12.93 0.12 20.93
CA ALA A 264 13.93 -0.35 19.96
C ALA A 264 14.75 -1.55 20.46
N ASP A 265 14.86 -1.71 21.75
CA ASP A 265 15.52 -2.84 22.44
C ASP A 265 14.58 -4.04 22.70
N ALA A 266 13.27 -3.87 22.47
CA ALA A 266 12.24 -4.89 22.68
C ALA A 266 11.57 -5.37 21.38
N LEU A 267 12.20 -5.16 20.22
CA LEU A 267 11.64 -5.55 18.92
C LEU A 267 11.35 -7.06 18.81
N ALA A 268 12.12 -7.92 19.48
CA ALA A 268 11.85 -9.36 19.53
C ALA A 268 10.49 -9.70 20.20
N GLU A 269 9.91 -8.79 20.98
CA GLU A 269 8.63 -8.98 21.66
C GLU A 269 7.42 -8.54 20.85
N VAL A 270 7.61 -7.98 19.65
CA VAL A 270 6.52 -7.52 18.77
C VAL A 270 5.63 -8.70 18.39
N PRO A 271 4.31 -8.65 18.64
CA PRO A 271 3.38 -9.70 18.25
C PRO A 271 3.28 -9.80 16.72
N LEU A 272 3.39 -11.03 16.19
CA LEU A 272 3.31 -11.31 14.74
C LEU A 272 1.88 -11.25 14.20
N ASP A 273 0.89 -11.56 15.03
CA ASP A 273 -0.52 -11.65 14.64
C ASP A 273 -1.44 -11.22 15.80
N PRO A 274 -1.55 -9.93 16.09
CA PRO A 274 -2.33 -9.45 17.21
C PRO A 274 -3.83 -9.72 17.06
N THR A 275 -4.31 -10.04 15.86
CA THR A 275 -5.73 -10.30 15.56
C THR A 275 -6.07 -11.79 15.48
N GLY A 276 -5.08 -12.67 15.32
CA GLY A 276 -5.27 -14.08 15.01
C GLY A 276 -5.69 -14.34 13.54
N LEU A 277 -5.83 -13.29 12.72
CA LEU A 277 -6.27 -13.43 11.34
C LEU A 277 -5.18 -14.04 10.44
N LEU A 278 -3.92 -13.70 10.69
CA LEU A 278 -2.80 -14.23 9.92
C LEU A 278 -2.61 -15.74 10.14
N ALA A 279 -2.87 -16.24 11.36
CA ALA A 279 -2.86 -17.68 11.65
C ALA A 279 -3.91 -18.45 10.83
N ARG A 280 -4.98 -17.79 10.42
CA ARG A 280 -6.08 -18.31 9.58
C ARG A 280 -5.94 -17.95 8.11
N THR A 281 -4.80 -17.42 7.69
CA THR A 281 -4.51 -17.05 6.31
C THR A 281 -3.42 -17.96 5.75
N LEU A 282 -3.56 -18.38 4.47
CA LEU A 282 -2.57 -19.21 3.80
C LEU A 282 -1.22 -18.52 3.80
N PRO A 283 -0.17 -19.12 4.40
CA PRO A 283 1.13 -18.48 4.50
C PRO A 283 1.86 -18.46 3.16
N VAL A 284 2.69 -17.44 2.94
CA VAL A 284 3.72 -17.49 1.91
C VAL A 284 4.83 -18.41 2.39
N SER A 285 5.22 -19.38 1.57
CA SER A 285 6.37 -20.25 1.84
C SER A 285 7.67 -19.63 1.34
N GLY A 286 8.78 -19.89 2.07
CA GLY A 286 10.12 -19.37 1.71
C GLY A 286 10.32 -17.89 2.10
N SER A 287 11.24 -17.21 1.41
CA SER A 287 11.52 -15.79 1.63
C SER A 287 10.38 -14.94 1.11
N ALA A 288 9.49 -14.53 1.99
CA ALA A 288 8.38 -13.65 1.64
C ALA A 288 8.88 -12.21 1.41
N VAL A 289 8.20 -11.50 0.51
CA VAL A 289 8.33 -10.05 0.42
C VAL A 289 7.94 -9.46 1.77
N PRO A 290 8.70 -8.49 2.33
CA PRO A 290 8.48 -7.98 3.70
C PRO A 290 7.06 -7.46 3.99
N THR A 291 6.30 -7.08 2.97
CA THR A 291 4.90 -6.66 3.10
C THR A 291 3.90 -7.81 3.22
N LYS A 292 4.36 -9.06 3.07
CA LYS A 292 3.55 -10.27 3.22
C LYS A 292 3.77 -10.94 4.58
N ASN A 293 2.93 -11.92 4.90
CA ASN A 293 2.82 -12.52 6.23
C ASN A 293 2.61 -11.46 7.32
N ALA A 294 1.67 -10.55 7.08
CA ALA A 294 1.40 -9.37 7.89
C ALA A 294 -0.10 -9.17 8.07
N VAL A 295 -0.46 -8.48 9.15
CA VAL A 295 -1.81 -7.95 9.36
C VAL A 295 -1.74 -6.44 9.42
N TYR A 296 -2.56 -5.79 8.62
CA TYR A 296 -2.72 -4.34 8.57
C TYR A 296 -4.10 -3.96 9.07
N THR A 297 -4.24 -2.81 9.68
CA THR A 297 -5.57 -2.23 9.84
C THR A 297 -6.09 -1.77 8.47
N ARG A 298 -7.36 -1.37 8.40
CA ARG A 298 -7.92 -0.80 7.16
C ARG A 298 -7.09 0.37 6.62
N ARG A 299 -6.40 1.12 7.49
CA ARG A 299 -5.64 2.32 7.14
C ARG A 299 -4.35 1.94 6.39
N GLY A 300 -3.59 0.99 6.93
CA GLY A 300 -2.38 0.48 6.28
C GLY A 300 -2.71 -0.33 5.02
N ALA A 301 -3.79 -1.11 5.04
CA ALA A 301 -4.19 -1.92 3.89
C ALA A 301 -4.50 -1.11 2.63
N VAL A 302 -4.91 0.16 2.76
CA VAL A 302 -5.21 1.04 1.63
C VAL A 302 -3.96 1.36 0.78
N HIS A 303 -2.76 1.33 1.35
CA HIS A 303 -1.52 1.54 0.59
C HIS A 303 -1.31 0.50 -0.51
N PHE A 304 -1.85 -0.71 -0.30
CA PHE A 304 -1.69 -1.85 -1.21
C PHE A 304 -2.80 -1.96 -2.26
N GLN A 305 -3.78 -1.06 -2.22
CA GLN A 305 -4.91 -1.08 -3.14
C GLN A 305 -4.60 -0.30 -4.43
N SER A 306 -5.19 -0.73 -5.55
CA SER A 306 -5.02 -0.08 -6.84
C SER A 306 -5.64 1.33 -6.85
N ASN A 307 -6.83 1.50 -6.26
CA ASN A 307 -7.46 2.80 -6.04
C ASN A 307 -7.65 3.05 -4.53
N PRO A 308 -6.73 3.78 -3.88
CA PRO A 308 -6.75 3.96 -2.44
C PRO A 308 -7.98 4.74 -1.92
N ILE A 309 -8.52 5.68 -2.70
CA ILE A 309 -9.69 6.47 -2.29
C ILE A 309 -10.95 5.60 -2.32
N ALA A 310 -11.17 4.87 -3.40
CA ALA A 310 -12.31 3.95 -3.51
C ALA A 310 -12.24 2.86 -2.44
N SER A 311 -11.06 2.28 -2.21
CA SER A 311 -10.88 1.24 -1.19
C SER A 311 -11.04 1.77 0.23
N LYS A 312 -10.58 3.00 0.54
CA LYS A 312 -10.82 3.66 1.83
C LYS A 312 -12.32 3.79 2.12
N THR A 313 -13.10 4.22 1.12
CA THR A 313 -14.57 4.31 1.23
C THR A 313 -15.18 2.93 1.42
N LEU A 314 -14.85 1.96 0.57
CA LEU A 314 -15.33 0.58 0.66
C LEU A 314 -15.06 -0.03 2.04
N PHE A 315 -13.82 0.07 2.55
CA PHE A 315 -13.43 -0.50 3.84
C PHE A 315 -14.13 0.20 5.02
N THR A 316 -14.45 1.48 4.87
CA THR A 316 -15.22 2.21 5.87
C THR A 316 -16.68 1.76 5.89
N ASP A 317 -17.32 1.67 4.74
CA ASP A 317 -18.73 1.32 4.58
C ASP A 317 -18.99 -0.15 4.96
N THR A 318 -18.05 -1.03 4.68
CA THR A 318 -18.14 -2.46 5.00
C THR A 318 -17.58 -2.80 6.39
N GLY A 319 -17.03 -1.81 7.09
CA GLY A 319 -16.47 -1.97 8.43
C GLY A 319 -15.30 -2.96 8.46
N VAL A 320 -14.45 -2.94 7.44
CA VAL A 320 -13.19 -3.70 7.45
C VAL A 320 -12.32 -3.19 8.59
N THR A 321 -11.88 -4.10 9.47
CA THR A 321 -11.05 -3.79 10.64
C THR A 321 -9.62 -4.26 10.48
N ALA A 322 -9.42 -5.43 9.88
CA ALA A 322 -8.12 -6.05 9.67
C ALA A 322 -8.02 -6.65 8.27
N VAL A 323 -6.82 -6.64 7.72
CA VAL A 323 -6.47 -7.26 6.45
C VAL A 323 -5.20 -8.08 6.64
N ALA A 324 -5.30 -9.41 6.56
CA ALA A 324 -4.13 -10.27 6.53
C ALA A 324 -3.65 -10.41 5.07
N MET A 325 -2.39 -10.13 4.85
CA MET A 325 -1.72 -10.23 3.56
C MET A 325 -0.64 -11.31 3.60
N ALA A 326 -0.90 -12.43 2.93
CA ALA A 326 0.04 -13.53 2.85
C ALA A 326 0.03 -14.14 1.42
N LEU A 327 -0.08 -15.46 1.25
CA LEU A 327 -0.29 -16.07 -0.06
C LEU A 327 -1.65 -15.64 -0.64
N THR A 328 -2.66 -15.59 0.20
CA THR A 328 -3.95 -14.97 -0.05
C THR A 328 -4.07 -13.67 0.73
N ASN A 329 -4.99 -12.79 0.37
CA ASN A 329 -5.36 -11.64 1.18
C ASN A 329 -6.75 -11.87 1.78
N VAL A 330 -6.91 -11.59 3.07
CA VAL A 330 -8.16 -11.81 3.82
C VAL A 330 -8.58 -10.51 4.48
N TYR A 331 -9.76 -10.03 4.14
CA TYR A 331 -10.35 -8.77 4.63
C TYR A 331 -11.47 -9.10 5.62
N GLU A 332 -11.31 -8.71 6.88
CA GLU A 332 -12.30 -8.93 7.92
C GLU A 332 -13.34 -7.81 7.95
N ALA A 333 -14.51 -8.05 7.35
CA ALA A 333 -15.64 -7.12 7.33
C ALA A 333 -16.53 -7.29 8.58
N LYS A 334 -17.43 -6.33 8.80
CA LYS A 334 -18.33 -6.33 9.97
C LYS A 334 -19.34 -7.48 9.94
N SER A 335 -19.77 -7.94 8.77
CA SER A 335 -20.77 -9.00 8.61
C SER A 335 -20.59 -9.77 7.30
N PRO A 336 -21.20 -10.97 7.14
CA PRO A 336 -21.15 -11.74 5.90
C PRO A 336 -21.65 -10.96 4.68
N GLY A 337 -22.78 -10.25 4.77
CA GLY A 337 -23.30 -9.45 3.66
C GLY A 337 -22.35 -8.30 3.26
N LEU A 338 -21.64 -7.71 4.24
CA LEU A 338 -20.64 -6.67 3.96
C LEU A 338 -19.35 -7.26 3.36
N ALA A 339 -18.97 -8.49 3.71
CA ALA A 339 -17.90 -9.21 3.03
C ALA A 339 -18.24 -9.47 1.55
N SER A 340 -19.48 -9.86 1.26
CA SER A 340 -19.96 -10.01 -0.13
C SER A 340 -19.93 -8.69 -0.92
N MET A 341 -20.16 -7.54 -0.25
CA MET A 341 -19.98 -6.23 -0.89
C MET A 341 -18.52 -5.95 -1.26
N VAL A 342 -17.56 -6.31 -0.40
CA VAL A 342 -16.12 -6.20 -0.73
C VAL A 342 -15.80 -7.07 -1.95
N VAL A 343 -16.25 -8.33 -1.98
CA VAL A 343 -16.07 -9.25 -3.11
C VAL A 343 -16.65 -8.68 -4.40
N GLY A 344 -17.88 -8.18 -4.36
CA GLY A 344 -18.52 -7.57 -5.53
C GLY A 344 -17.82 -6.33 -6.05
N SER A 345 -17.26 -5.51 -5.15
CA SER A 345 -16.47 -4.32 -5.51
C SER A 345 -15.16 -4.71 -6.19
N PHE A 346 -14.41 -5.66 -5.62
CA PHE A 346 -13.15 -6.14 -6.20
C PHE A 346 -13.35 -6.82 -7.56
N SER A 347 -14.39 -7.65 -7.71
CA SER A 347 -14.74 -8.27 -9.00
C SER A 347 -15.01 -7.21 -10.08
N LYS A 348 -15.77 -6.16 -9.74
CA LYS A 348 -16.05 -5.04 -10.67
C LYS A 348 -14.79 -4.27 -11.02
N GLU A 349 -13.92 -4.01 -10.04
CA GLU A 349 -12.68 -3.28 -10.27
C GLU A 349 -11.75 -4.03 -11.24
N VAL A 350 -11.53 -5.32 -11.03
CA VAL A 350 -10.68 -6.15 -11.89
C VAL A 350 -11.26 -6.24 -13.31
N THR A 351 -12.58 -6.35 -13.44
CA THR A 351 -13.27 -6.31 -14.74
C THR A 351 -13.08 -4.97 -15.45
N ALA A 352 -13.22 -3.86 -14.72
CA ALA A 352 -12.99 -2.51 -15.26
C ALA A 352 -11.53 -2.28 -15.69
N GLN A 353 -10.60 -3.01 -15.11
CA GLN A 353 -9.18 -3.03 -15.49
C GLN A 353 -8.91 -3.95 -16.72
N GLY A 354 -9.92 -4.51 -17.33
CA GLY A 354 -9.82 -5.31 -18.56
C GLY A 354 -9.49 -6.79 -18.36
N ALA A 355 -9.70 -7.34 -17.15
CA ALA A 355 -9.62 -8.78 -16.95
C ALA A 355 -10.84 -9.49 -17.56
N ALA A 356 -10.62 -10.62 -18.24
CA ALA A 356 -11.68 -11.45 -18.76
C ALA A 356 -12.22 -12.40 -17.69
N PRO A 357 -13.52 -12.75 -17.69
CA PRO A 357 -14.07 -13.76 -16.79
C PRO A 357 -13.35 -15.11 -16.93
N ALA A 358 -13.21 -15.83 -15.82
CA ALA A 358 -12.75 -17.21 -15.77
C ALA A 358 -13.75 -18.06 -14.97
N GLU A 359 -13.65 -19.39 -15.10
CA GLU A 359 -14.52 -20.32 -14.39
C GLU A 359 -14.44 -20.10 -12.88
N PRO A 360 -15.57 -20.03 -12.16
CA PRO A 360 -15.62 -19.91 -10.72
C PRO A 360 -15.00 -21.14 -10.04
N VAL A 361 -14.69 -21.02 -8.77
CA VAL A 361 -14.17 -22.14 -7.97
C VAL A 361 -15.23 -23.25 -7.90
N PRO A 362 -14.93 -24.51 -8.27
CA PRO A 362 -15.86 -25.62 -8.17
C PRO A 362 -16.45 -25.75 -6.76
N ALA A 363 -17.74 -25.99 -6.67
CA ALA A 363 -18.53 -26.05 -5.44
C ALA A 363 -18.60 -24.74 -4.63
N LEU A 364 -18.03 -23.62 -5.12
CA LEU A 364 -18.13 -22.29 -4.53
C LEU A 364 -18.72 -21.30 -5.56
N PRO A 365 -20.01 -21.42 -5.88
CA PRO A 365 -20.63 -20.73 -7.03
C PRO A 365 -20.63 -19.20 -6.92
N ASP A 366 -20.57 -18.66 -5.69
CA ASP A 366 -20.51 -17.21 -5.43
C ASP A 366 -19.06 -16.66 -5.50
N SER A 367 -18.09 -17.48 -5.92
CA SER A 367 -16.75 -17.00 -6.24
C SER A 367 -16.72 -16.34 -7.61
N HIS A 368 -15.91 -15.29 -7.74
CA HIS A 368 -15.69 -14.59 -9.01
C HIS A 368 -14.21 -14.74 -9.38
N CYS A 369 -13.96 -15.43 -10.50
CA CYS A 369 -12.61 -15.56 -11.05
C CYS A 369 -12.46 -14.78 -12.34
N SER A 370 -11.29 -14.28 -12.60
CA SER A 370 -10.94 -13.56 -13.82
C SER A 370 -9.48 -13.82 -14.20
N VAL A 371 -9.16 -13.58 -15.47
CA VAL A 371 -7.81 -13.76 -16.01
C VAL A 371 -7.36 -12.51 -16.73
N ARG A 372 -6.08 -12.15 -16.52
CA ARG A 372 -5.43 -11.07 -17.21
C ARG A 372 -3.99 -11.44 -17.54
N GLY A 373 -3.70 -11.56 -18.84
CA GLY A 373 -2.43 -12.12 -19.27
C GLY A 373 -2.25 -13.55 -18.79
N LYS A 374 -1.27 -13.75 -17.88
CA LYS A 374 -1.00 -15.07 -17.28
C LYS A 374 -1.44 -15.15 -15.81
N ALA A 375 -1.98 -14.07 -15.25
CA ALA A 375 -2.41 -14.03 -13.86
C ALA A 375 -3.91 -14.34 -13.75
N PHE A 376 -4.25 -15.22 -12.81
CA PHE A 376 -5.60 -15.55 -12.43
C PHE A 376 -5.90 -14.90 -11.08
N TYR A 377 -7.03 -14.23 -11.01
CA TYR A 377 -7.53 -13.54 -9.84
C TYR A 377 -8.87 -14.12 -9.43
N CYS A 378 -9.02 -14.56 -8.21
CA CYS A 378 -10.30 -15.02 -7.67
C CYS A 378 -10.64 -14.28 -6.38
N VAL A 379 -11.92 -13.97 -6.20
CA VAL A 379 -12.47 -13.42 -4.96
C VAL A 379 -13.71 -14.19 -4.53
N ALA A 380 -13.86 -14.41 -3.22
CA ALA A 380 -15.03 -15.05 -2.62
C ALA A 380 -15.26 -14.57 -1.18
N ALA A 381 -16.50 -14.70 -0.71
CA ALA A 381 -16.81 -14.47 0.70
C ALA A 381 -16.80 -15.78 1.49
N ALA A 382 -16.18 -15.76 2.67
CA ALA A 382 -16.15 -16.86 3.62
C ALA A 382 -16.65 -16.33 4.99
N GLY A 383 -17.95 -16.47 5.26
CA GLY A 383 -18.57 -15.80 6.40
C GLY A 383 -18.37 -14.28 6.32
N ARG A 384 -17.84 -13.66 7.38
CA ARG A 384 -17.55 -12.22 7.40
C ARG A 384 -16.24 -11.82 6.73
N TYR A 385 -15.56 -12.74 6.09
CA TYR A 385 -14.28 -12.49 5.43
C TYR A 385 -14.44 -12.43 3.92
N ALA A 386 -13.87 -11.39 3.29
CA ALA A 386 -13.63 -11.39 1.85
C ALA A 386 -12.22 -11.93 1.60
N VAL A 387 -12.09 -12.80 0.61
CA VAL A 387 -10.83 -13.46 0.25
C VAL A 387 -10.45 -13.07 -1.15
N GLU A 388 -9.18 -12.76 -1.34
CA GLU A 388 -8.57 -12.44 -2.63
C GLU A 388 -7.38 -13.39 -2.88
N VAL A 389 -7.35 -13.97 -4.06
CA VAL A 389 -6.30 -14.88 -4.53
C VAL A 389 -5.72 -14.38 -5.84
N ASN A 390 -4.38 -14.39 -5.94
CA ASN A 390 -3.67 -14.19 -7.19
C ASN A 390 -2.75 -15.40 -7.44
N ALA A 391 -2.87 -16.03 -8.61
CA ALA A 391 -2.13 -17.24 -8.96
C ALA A 391 -1.72 -17.26 -10.43
N GLU A 392 -0.75 -18.12 -10.77
CA GLU A 392 -0.23 -18.26 -12.13
C GLU A 392 -1.07 -19.20 -13.01
N SER A 393 -1.99 -19.97 -12.41
CA SER A 393 -2.91 -20.85 -13.12
C SER A 393 -4.27 -20.91 -12.44
N LEU A 394 -5.32 -21.21 -13.21
CA LEU A 394 -6.67 -21.33 -12.70
C LEU A 394 -6.81 -22.46 -11.65
N PRO A 395 -6.28 -23.68 -11.86
CA PRO A 395 -6.34 -24.73 -10.84
C PRO A 395 -5.68 -24.29 -9.52
N GLN A 396 -4.53 -23.60 -9.58
CA GLN A 396 -3.88 -23.08 -8.40
C GLN A 396 -4.74 -22.02 -7.68
N ALA A 397 -5.36 -21.10 -8.43
CA ALA A 397 -6.27 -20.10 -7.87
C ALA A 397 -7.45 -20.77 -7.17
N HIS A 398 -8.04 -21.80 -7.78
CA HIS A 398 -9.15 -22.57 -7.21
C HIS A 398 -8.75 -23.27 -5.92
N GLN A 399 -7.62 -23.98 -5.92
CA GLN A 399 -7.14 -24.70 -4.75
C GLN A 399 -6.77 -23.76 -3.58
N GLN A 400 -6.11 -22.63 -3.87
CA GLN A 400 -5.83 -21.61 -2.86
C GLN A 400 -7.11 -21.01 -2.27
N MET A 401 -8.09 -20.69 -3.11
CA MET A 401 -9.38 -20.16 -2.64
C MET A 401 -10.14 -21.19 -1.80
N ALA A 402 -10.20 -22.45 -2.25
CA ALA A 402 -10.83 -23.55 -1.52
C ALA A 402 -10.19 -23.76 -0.14
N ALA A 403 -8.86 -23.84 -0.09
CA ALA A 403 -8.12 -23.99 1.17
C ALA A 403 -8.34 -22.79 2.11
N GLN A 404 -8.28 -21.56 1.58
CA GLN A 404 -8.51 -20.36 2.38
C GLN A 404 -9.93 -20.26 2.90
N TYR A 405 -10.94 -20.65 2.09
CA TYR A 405 -12.32 -20.72 2.51
C TYR A 405 -12.49 -21.69 3.68
N ILE A 406 -11.90 -22.90 3.58
CA ILE A 406 -11.95 -23.91 4.66
C ILE A 406 -11.30 -23.36 5.93
N LEU A 407 -10.11 -22.74 5.84
CA LEU A 407 -9.41 -22.13 6.99
C LEU A 407 -10.26 -21.11 7.76
N LEU A 408 -11.14 -20.38 7.06
CA LEU A 408 -11.94 -19.32 7.65
C LEU A 408 -13.29 -19.83 8.18
N THR A 409 -13.79 -20.95 7.65
CA THR A 409 -15.10 -21.51 8.00
C THR A 409 -15.02 -22.73 8.91
N ALA A 410 -13.85 -23.38 9.05
CA ALA A 410 -13.58 -24.37 10.08
C ALA A 410 -13.41 -23.65 11.42
N GLY A 411 -14.54 -23.49 12.15
CA GLY A 411 -14.57 -22.81 13.44
C GLY A 411 -15.15 -23.68 14.50
#